data_f111f28af636ba5b3f2137f820f6785e
#
_entry.id   f111f28af636ba5b3f2137f820f6785e
#
_cell.length_a   1.000
_cell.length_b   1.000
_cell.length_c   1.000
_cell.angle_alpha   90.00
_cell.angle_beta   90.00
_cell.angle_gamma   90.00
#
_symmetry.space_group_name_H-M   'P 1'
#
loop_
_entity.id
_entity.type
_entity.pdbx_description
1 polymer ?
#
loop_
_entity_poly.entity_id
_entity_poly.type
_entity_poly.pdbx_seq_one_letter_code
_entity_poly.pdbx_strand_id
1 'polypeptide(L)'
;MLLVYICLVVIARFVYFDLHIDKGTMPKLVVVFTWTVISKVYMSPFYFIVDRYDGWLINVIGNIAMFIPVGIVWPICFEKLNTIKKTVLAGFGLTLFIEISQIFCDGRHTDIDDLILNTTGVLIGAAIIFAIRKRRSKDMAEIS
;
A
#
# COMPACT_ATOMS: atom_id res chain seq x y z
N MET A 1 7.00 -7.10 15.96
CA MET A 1 5.65 -6.49 16.05
C MET A 1 5.68 -4.97 15.97
N LEU A 2 6.59 -4.24 16.66
CA LEU A 2 6.69 -2.77 16.60
C LEU A 2 6.85 -2.25 15.15
N LEU A 3 7.73 -2.87 14.35
CA LEU A 3 7.94 -2.47 12.94
C LEU A 3 6.68 -2.61 12.08
N VAL A 4 5.87 -3.66 12.31
CA VAL A 4 4.58 -3.83 11.62
C VAL A 4 3.63 -2.70 11.99
N TYR A 5 3.55 -2.37 13.28
CA TYR A 5 2.72 -1.27 13.76
C TYR A 5 3.15 0.07 13.15
N ILE A 6 4.46 0.36 13.11
CA ILE A 6 4.98 1.58 12.49
C ILE A 6 4.59 1.64 11.00
N CYS A 7 4.74 0.54 10.24
CA CYS A 7 4.32 0.50 8.83
C CYS A 7 2.83 0.84 8.69
N LEU A 8 1.97 0.24 9.51
CA LEU A 8 0.52 0.47 9.44
C LEU A 8 0.14 1.90 9.83
N VAL A 9 0.79 2.47 10.85
CA VAL A 9 0.55 3.86 11.27
C VAL A 9 0.98 4.84 10.18
N VAL A 10 2.14 4.61 9.55
CA VAL A 10 2.61 5.46 8.44
C VAL A 10 1.64 5.38 7.27
N ILE A 11 1.22 4.19 6.87
CA ILE A 11 0.23 4.00 5.80
C ILE A 11 -1.08 4.70 6.16
N ALA A 12 -1.61 4.47 7.36
CA ALA A 12 -2.85 5.11 7.81
C ALA A 12 -2.74 6.64 7.80
N ARG A 13 -1.57 7.19 8.18
CA ARG A 13 -1.32 8.63 8.16
C ARG A 13 -1.40 9.20 6.74
N PHE A 14 -0.80 8.55 5.76
CA PHE A 14 -0.80 9.03 4.37
C PHE A 14 -2.11 8.73 3.65
N VAL A 15 -2.74 7.60 3.93
CA VAL A 15 -3.97 7.16 3.25
C VAL A 15 -5.21 7.91 3.74
N TYR A 16 -5.33 8.14 5.06
CA TYR A 16 -6.55 8.72 5.65
C TYR A 16 -6.40 10.19 6.05
N PHE A 17 -5.18 10.63 6.34
CA PHE A 17 -4.91 12.01 6.75
C PHE A 17 -4.08 12.69 5.66
N ASP A 18 -4.73 13.24 4.66
CA ASP A 18 -4.06 14.02 3.63
C ASP A 18 -3.18 15.09 4.27
N LEU A 19 -1.97 15.25 3.74
CA LEU A 19 -1.01 16.26 4.18
C LEU A 19 -1.43 17.69 3.75
N HIS A 20 -2.69 17.89 3.42
CA HIS A 20 -3.23 19.23 3.30
C HIS A 20 -3.30 19.82 4.71
N ILE A 21 -2.32 20.68 4.99
CA ILE A 21 -2.34 21.63 6.10
C ILE A 21 -3.40 22.69 5.76
N ASP A 22 -4.63 22.26 5.64
CA ASP A 22 -5.76 23.16 5.70
C ASP A 22 -6.20 23.24 7.15
N LYS A 23 -5.96 24.42 7.70
CA LYS A 23 -6.22 24.79 9.07
C LYS A 23 -7.68 24.48 9.43
N GLY A 24 -7.91 23.43 10.18
CA GLY A 24 -9.03 23.39 11.11
C GLY A 24 -10.20 22.48 10.84
N THR A 25 -10.19 21.58 9.86
CA THR A 25 -11.28 20.59 9.75
C THR A 25 -10.76 19.16 9.94
N MET A 26 -11.13 18.55 11.06
CA MET A 26 -11.01 17.10 11.24
C MET A 26 -11.76 16.41 10.08
N PRO A 27 -11.19 15.34 9.45
CA PRO A 27 -11.92 14.55 8.48
C PRO A 27 -13.17 13.99 9.18
N LYS A 28 -14.34 14.43 8.76
CA LYS A 28 -15.60 13.86 9.23
C LYS A 28 -15.73 12.49 8.59
N LEU A 29 -15.63 11.44 9.39
CA LEU A 29 -16.04 10.11 9.00
C LEU A 29 -17.57 10.14 8.87
N VAL A 30 -18.07 10.49 7.71
CA VAL A 30 -19.50 10.43 7.41
C VAL A 30 -19.77 9.09 6.72
N VAL A 31 -20.36 8.17 7.45
CA VAL A 31 -20.91 6.94 6.87
C VAL A 31 -22.15 7.33 6.07
N VAL A 32 -21.96 7.70 4.81
CA VAL A 32 -23.07 7.97 3.89
C VAL A 32 -23.37 6.69 3.11
N PHE A 33 -24.34 5.95 3.55
CA PHE A 33 -24.94 4.84 2.81
C PHE A 33 -25.89 5.42 1.74
N THR A 34 -25.36 5.84 0.58
CA THR A 34 -26.18 6.32 -0.54
C THR A 34 -25.54 5.95 -1.87
N TRP A 35 -26.31 6.05 -2.94
CA TRP A 35 -25.94 5.85 -4.35
C TRP A 35 -24.62 6.55 -4.79
N THR A 36 -24.11 7.47 -4.00
CA THR A 36 -22.83 8.17 -4.14
C THR A 36 -21.62 7.20 -4.08
N VAL A 37 -21.78 6.00 -3.55
CA VAL A 37 -20.70 4.99 -3.45
C VAL A 37 -20.24 4.54 -4.84
N ILE A 38 -21.16 4.37 -5.79
CA ILE A 38 -20.84 3.86 -7.14
C ILE A 38 -20.05 4.89 -7.95
N SER A 39 -20.29 6.18 -7.73
CA SER A 39 -19.57 7.27 -8.42
C SER A 39 -18.16 7.53 -7.90
N LYS A 40 -17.77 6.90 -6.78
CA LYS A 40 -16.45 7.04 -6.17
C LYS A 40 -15.46 5.94 -6.59
N VAL A 41 -15.85 5.00 -7.43
CA VAL A 41 -15.01 3.89 -7.84
C VAL A 41 -14.47 4.12 -9.25
N TYR A 42 -13.18 4.41 -9.36
CA TYR A 42 -12.48 4.51 -10.63
C TYR A 42 -11.92 3.15 -11.03
N MET A 43 -12.53 2.52 -12.04
CA MET A 43 -12.14 1.19 -12.53
C MET A 43 -11.31 1.22 -13.83
N SER A 44 -10.84 2.38 -14.27
CA SER A 44 -9.98 2.48 -15.46
C SER A 44 -8.52 2.29 -15.06
N PRO A 45 -7.93 1.09 -15.26
CA PRO A 45 -6.53 0.86 -14.90
C PRO A 45 -5.61 1.73 -15.79
N PHE A 46 -4.53 2.24 -15.18
CA PHE A 46 -3.54 3.09 -15.83
C PHE A 46 -4.06 4.47 -16.27
N TYR A 47 -5.10 4.96 -15.62
CA TYR A 47 -5.65 6.29 -15.90
C TYR A 47 -4.58 7.40 -15.74
N PHE A 48 -3.66 7.26 -14.78
CA PHE A 48 -2.53 8.18 -14.57
C PHE A 48 -1.57 8.29 -15.76
N ILE A 49 -1.56 7.31 -16.69
CA ILE A 49 -0.74 7.37 -17.90
C ILE A 49 -1.41 8.25 -18.96
N VAL A 50 -2.73 8.21 -19.03
CA VAL A 50 -3.54 8.90 -20.04
C VAL A 50 -3.81 10.34 -19.63
N ASP A 51 -4.18 10.56 -18.39
CA ASP A 51 -4.51 11.87 -17.83
C ASP A 51 -3.47 12.27 -16.77
N ARG A 52 -2.42 12.95 -17.23
CA ARG A 52 -1.31 13.42 -16.40
C ARG A 52 -1.72 14.70 -15.67
N TYR A 53 -2.42 14.56 -14.55
CA TYR A 53 -2.71 15.68 -13.65
C TYR A 53 -1.46 16.15 -12.89
N ASP A 54 -1.46 17.39 -12.42
CA ASP A 54 -0.36 17.92 -11.61
C ASP A 54 -0.16 17.04 -10.36
N GLY A 55 1.05 16.49 -10.20
CA GLY A 55 1.39 15.61 -9.08
C GLY A 55 1.19 14.10 -9.30
N TRP A 56 0.75 13.64 -10.49
CA TRP A 56 0.58 12.21 -10.79
C TRP A 56 1.82 11.37 -10.46
N LEU A 57 3.03 11.91 -10.74
CA LEU A 57 4.29 11.21 -10.49
C LEU A 57 4.53 11.02 -8.98
N ILE A 58 4.18 12.02 -8.17
CA ILE A 58 4.29 11.96 -6.70
C ILE A 58 3.33 10.91 -6.17
N ASN A 59 2.13 10.82 -6.72
CA ASN A 59 1.15 9.80 -6.36
C ASN A 59 1.66 8.39 -6.67
N VAL A 60 2.17 8.17 -7.89
CA VAL A 60 2.72 6.87 -8.32
C VAL A 60 3.90 6.43 -7.44
N ILE A 61 4.90 7.32 -7.27
CA ILE A 61 6.09 7.02 -6.47
C ILE A 61 5.72 6.87 -5.00
N GLY A 62 4.82 7.71 -4.48
CA GLY A 62 4.37 7.68 -3.09
C GLY A 62 3.69 6.37 -2.73
N ASN A 63 2.74 5.91 -3.54
CA ASN A 63 2.03 4.65 -3.33
C ASN A 63 2.98 3.45 -3.35
N ILE A 64 3.87 3.37 -4.35
CA ILE A 64 4.87 2.30 -4.41
C ILE A 64 5.79 2.35 -3.19
N ALA A 65 6.39 3.52 -2.90
CA ALA A 65 7.38 3.68 -1.83
C ALA A 65 6.80 3.36 -0.44
N MET A 66 5.56 3.76 -0.18
CA MET A 66 4.88 3.54 1.08
C MET A 66 4.65 2.05 1.39
N PHE A 67 4.50 1.20 0.37
CA PHE A 67 4.25 -0.23 0.53
C PHE A 67 5.50 -1.12 0.43
N ILE A 68 6.66 -0.59 0.01
CA ILE A 68 7.94 -1.33 0.07
C ILE A 68 8.25 -1.84 1.49
N PRO A 69 8.11 -1.05 2.56
CA PRO A 69 8.33 -1.51 3.94
C PRO A 69 7.44 -2.69 4.33
N VAL A 70 6.19 -2.76 3.86
CA VAL A 70 5.29 -3.91 4.10
C VAL A 70 5.90 -5.18 3.52
N GLY A 71 6.39 -5.12 2.27
CA GLY A 71 7.03 -6.25 1.60
C GLY A 71 8.30 -6.73 2.28
N ILE A 72 9.04 -5.85 2.96
CA ILE A 72 10.27 -6.19 3.70
C ILE A 72 9.96 -6.69 5.10
N VAL A 73 9.15 -5.95 5.86
CA VAL A 73 8.94 -6.16 7.30
C VAL A 73 8.04 -7.36 7.58
N TRP A 74 6.98 -7.54 6.80
CA TRP A 74 6.01 -8.59 7.06
C TRP A 74 6.59 -10.00 6.99
N PRO A 75 7.37 -10.40 5.95
CA PRO A 75 8.00 -11.72 5.95
C PRO A 75 9.10 -11.89 7.01
N ILE A 76 9.59 -10.80 7.62
CA ILE A 76 10.50 -10.89 8.78
C ILE A 76 9.70 -11.18 10.05
N CYS A 77 8.54 -10.54 10.21
CA CYS A 77 7.74 -10.64 11.44
C CYS A 77 6.77 -11.81 11.45
N PHE A 78 6.35 -12.30 10.28
CA PHE A 78 5.39 -13.40 10.15
C PHE A 78 5.99 -14.59 9.42
N GLU A 79 6.29 -15.66 10.14
CA GLU A 79 6.89 -16.89 9.59
C GLU A 79 6.04 -17.53 8.47
N LYS A 80 4.71 -17.35 8.52
CA LYS A 80 3.80 -17.87 7.49
C LYS A 80 4.00 -17.21 6.12
N LEU A 81 4.57 -16.00 6.08
CA LEU A 81 4.88 -15.27 4.86
C LEU A 81 6.28 -15.61 4.33
N ASN A 82 6.56 -16.89 4.17
CA ASN A 82 7.87 -17.44 3.83
C ASN A 82 8.18 -17.48 2.33
N THR A 83 7.34 -16.91 1.50
CA THR A 83 7.54 -16.80 0.04
C THR A 83 7.09 -15.45 -0.48
N ILE A 84 7.68 -14.99 -1.60
CA ILE A 84 7.27 -13.75 -2.27
C ILE A 84 5.77 -13.78 -2.55
N LYS A 85 5.25 -14.89 -3.11
CA LYS A 85 3.82 -15.03 -3.44
C LYS A 85 2.90 -14.81 -2.24
N LYS A 86 3.22 -15.43 -1.09
CA LYS A 86 2.42 -15.27 0.13
C LYS A 86 2.47 -13.84 0.68
N THR A 87 3.65 -13.22 0.63
CA THR A 87 3.84 -11.84 1.06
C THR A 87 3.04 -10.87 0.18
N VAL A 88 3.13 -11.03 -1.15
CA VAL A 88 2.39 -10.19 -2.10
C VAL A 88 0.88 -10.39 -1.95
N LEU A 89 0.42 -11.63 -1.76
CA LEU A 89 -1.02 -11.90 -1.55
C LEU A 89 -1.53 -11.25 -0.25
N ALA A 90 -0.75 -11.31 0.82
CA ALA A 90 -1.10 -10.65 2.08
C ALA A 90 -1.12 -9.11 1.92
N GLY A 91 -0.12 -8.54 1.23
CA GLY A 91 -0.07 -7.12 0.92
C GLY A 91 -1.22 -6.67 0.02
N PHE A 92 -1.57 -7.45 -1.01
CA PHE A 92 -2.75 -7.23 -1.84
C PHE A 92 -4.04 -7.20 -0.99
N GLY A 93 -4.18 -8.13 -0.05
CA GLY A 93 -5.32 -8.13 0.88
C GLY A 93 -5.39 -6.88 1.75
N LEU A 94 -4.24 -6.38 2.23
CA LEU A 94 -4.18 -5.13 2.98
C LEU A 94 -4.61 -3.93 2.12
N THR A 95 -4.04 -3.79 0.90
CA THR A 95 -4.37 -2.65 0.05
C THR A 95 -5.82 -2.71 -0.43
N LEU A 96 -6.35 -3.89 -0.73
CA LEU A 96 -7.77 -4.06 -1.06
C LEU A 96 -8.68 -3.64 0.12
N PHE A 97 -8.30 -4.00 1.35
CA PHE A 97 -9.02 -3.55 2.54
C PHE A 97 -9.00 -2.03 2.69
N ILE A 98 -7.86 -1.39 2.41
CA ILE A 98 -7.71 0.06 2.43
C ILE A 98 -8.64 0.70 1.39
N GLU A 99 -8.61 0.25 0.13
CA GLU A 99 -9.45 0.77 -0.95
C GLU A 99 -10.94 0.65 -0.62
N ILE A 100 -11.37 -0.52 -0.12
CA ILE A 100 -12.76 -0.72 0.31
C ILE A 100 -13.12 0.25 1.45
N SER A 101 -12.21 0.46 2.42
CA SER A 101 -12.49 1.35 3.55
C SER A 101 -12.55 2.82 3.14
N GLN A 102 -11.84 3.23 2.08
CA GLN A 102 -11.89 4.60 1.56
C GLN A 102 -13.25 4.94 0.92
N ILE A 103 -14.01 3.96 0.47
CA ILE A 103 -15.39 4.17 -0.03
C ILE A 103 -16.26 4.86 1.03
N PHE A 104 -16.00 4.55 2.30
CA PHE A 104 -16.73 5.09 3.44
C PHE A 104 -16.18 6.43 3.96
N CYS A 105 -15.07 6.90 3.39
CA CYS A 105 -14.46 8.18 3.77
C CYS A 105 -14.94 9.30 2.83
N ASP A 106 -15.27 10.47 3.41
CA ASP A 106 -15.64 11.63 2.62
C ASP A 106 -14.40 12.24 1.94
N GLY A 107 -14.56 12.67 0.69
CA GLY A 107 -13.46 13.26 -0.10
C GLY A 107 -12.42 12.24 -0.63
N ARG A 108 -12.64 10.93 -0.47
CA ARG A 108 -11.79 9.87 -1.02
C ARG A 108 -12.49 9.12 -2.15
N HIS A 109 -11.69 8.66 -3.09
CA HIS A 109 -12.11 7.82 -4.21
C HIS A 109 -11.31 6.52 -4.14
N THR A 110 -11.97 5.40 -4.43
CA THR A 110 -11.31 4.11 -4.57
C THR A 110 -10.77 4.01 -5.99
N ASP A 111 -9.47 3.79 -6.11
CA ASP A 111 -8.78 3.74 -7.40
C ASP A 111 -8.08 2.38 -7.58
N ILE A 112 -8.35 1.72 -8.68
CA ILE A 112 -7.68 0.46 -9.03
C ILE A 112 -6.18 0.67 -9.26
N ASP A 113 -5.78 1.87 -9.66
CA ASP A 113 -4.37 2.21 -9.84
C ASP A 113 -3.61 2.19 -8.50
N ASP A 114 -4.21 2.70 -7.43
CA ASP A 114 -3.62 2.64 -6.09
C ASP A 114 -3.47 1.19 -5.61
N LEU A 115 -4.44 0.32 -5.88
CA LEU A 115 -4.34 -1.12 -5.59
C LEU A 115 -3.14 -1.76 -6.32
N ILE A 116 -2.95 -1.43 -7.59
CA ILE A 116 -1.84 -1.95 -8.42
C ILE A 116 -0.49 -1.41 -7.92
N LEU A 117 -0.39 -0.10 -7.68
CA LEU A 117 0.83 0.57 -7.26
C LEU A 117 1.28 0.11 -5.87
N ASN A 118 0.37 0.03 -4.92
CA ASN A 118 0.62 -0.45 -3.57
C ASN A 118 1.10 -1.92 -3.59
N THR A 119 0.43 -2.78 -4.36
CA THR A 119 0.83 -4.19 -4.52
C THR A 119 2.20 -4.31 -5.17
N THR A 120 2.52 -3.44 -6.13
CA THR A 120 3.86 -3.37 -6.75
C THR A 120 4.91 -3.00 -5.72
N GLY A 121 4.64 -2.05 -4.82
CA GLY A 121 5.52 -1.72 -3.70
C GLY A 121 5.81 -2.93 -2.80
N VAL A 122 4.76 -3.69 -2.43
CA VAL A 122 4.92 -4.93 -1.65
C VAL A 122 5.78 -5.95 -2.40
N LEU A 123 5.58 -6.12 -3.71
CA LEU A 123 6.37 -7.04 -4.54
C LEU A 123 7.85 -6.66 -4.55
N ILE A 124 8.16 -5.38 -4.73
CA ILE A 124 9.55 -4.86 -4.71
C ILE A 124 10.18 -5.15 -3.34
N GLY A 125 9.51 -4.82 -2.24
CA GLY A 125 9.99 -5.07 -0.89
C GLY A 125 10.22 -6.56 -0.61
N ALA A 126 9.28 -7.42 -1.00
CA ALA A 126 9.40 -8.87 -0.89
C ALA A 126 10.58 -9.40 -1.72
N ALA A 127 10.74 -8.96 -2.95
CA ALA A 127 11.86 -9.37 -3.80
C ALA A 127 13.21 -9.02 -3.16
N ILE A 128 13.35 -7.83 -2.59
CA ILE A 128 14.56 -7.38 -1.90
C ILE A 128 14.89 -8.31 -0.73
N ILE A 129 13.97 -8.53 0.20
CA ILE A 129 14.25 -9.30 1.41
C ILE A 129 14.53 -10.78 1.11
N PHE A 130 13.79 -11.39 0.16
CA PHE A 130 14.03 -12.77 -0.22
C PHE A 130 15.34 -12.94 -1.01
N ALA A 131 15.77 -11.96 -1.82
CA ALA A 131 17.07 -11.96 -2.45
C ALA A 131 18.22 -11.90 -1.41
N ILE A 132 18.08 -11.04 -0.39
CA ILE A 132 19.04 -10.95 0.71
C ILE A 132 19.13 -12.28 1.47
N ARG A 133 17.99 -12.89 1.81
CA ARG A 133 17.96 -14.20 2.50
C ARG A 133 18.64 -15.30 1.69
N LYS A 134 18.40 -15.33 0.37
CA LYS A 134 19.00 -16.31 -0.53
C LYS A 134 20.52 -16.15 -0.61
N ARG A 135 21.04 -14.92 -0.65
CA ARG A 135 22.49 -14.65 -0.65
C ARG A 135 23.12 -15.14 0.67
N ARG A 136 22.57 -14.72 1.80
CA ARG A 136 23.07 -15.15 3.12
C ARG A 136 23.12 -16.67 3.28
N SER A 137 22.10 -17.40 2.79
CA SER A 137 22.08 -18.85 2.83
C SER A 137 23.18 -19.49 1.98
N LYS A 138 23.56 -18.89 0.85
CA LYS A 138 24.67 -19.35 0.03
C LYS A 138 26.01 -19.13 0.71
N ASP A 139 26.24 -17.92 1.24
CA ASP A 139 27.49 -17.55 1.91
C ASP A 139 27.76 -18.48 3.13
N MET A 140 26.69 -18.83 3.88
CA MET A 140 26.81 -19.78 5.01
C MET A 140 27.13 -21.19 4.56
N ALA A 141 26.64 -21.63 3.40
CA ALA A 141 26.91 -22.97 2.86
C ALA A 141 28.33 -23.10 2.28
N GLU A 142 28.95 -21.99 1.87
CA GLU A 142 30.34 -21.97 1.36
C GLU A 142 31.39 -21.96 2.50
N ILE A 143 31.01 -21.58 3.70
CA ILE A 143 31.88 -21.50 4.88
C ILE A 143 31.86 -22.80 5.72
N SER A 144 30.85 -23.65 5.52
CA SER A 144 30.63 -24.90 6.24
C SER A 144 31.24 -26.11 5.52
#